data_496964b92b245bcb34c41536e36db942
#
_entry.id   496964b92b245bcb34c41536e36db942
#
_cell.length_a   1.000
_cell.length_b   1.000
_cell.length_c   1.000
_cell.angle_alpha   90.00
_cell.angle_beta   90.00
_cell.angle_gamma   90.00
#
_symmetry.space_group_name_H-M   'P 1'
#
loop_
_entity.id
_entity.type
_entity.pdbx_description
1 polymer ?
#
loop_
_entity_poly.entity_id
_entity_poly.type
_entity_poly.pdbx_seq_one_letter_code
_entity_poly.pdbx_strand_id
1 'polypeptide(L)'
;MISKVKKLTVKYNGETVGYLADLDDGIAFQYDEKWVKNGFSISPLSLPLSNKIYRSSKATFGGLYGVFHDSLPDGWGELLVRRMLAKQGINADRLSPLTKLTLISGSGLGALTYEPTQIADDETDNFDLDFIASEAEKILDDETDNVNLDEVYRLGGSSGGARPKAHVKIDGESWIIKFPCNYNPKNIGEREVQANKLARACGINVNEFKLYPSKLCSGYFGTKRFDRQGEKRVHMISLASLLETTHKVPNLDYMHFFQVVKEICVDKDDLYEAYRRMCFNVLYGNRDDHGKNFAFLYNEQKGGYELSPAYDITPTLNKPEHEMTVLGNGQPTEEDLLKIAKEIKLSLKDCKEIIQIIKYVLGK
;
A
#
# COMPACT_ATOMS: atom_id res chain seq x y z
N MET A 1 -10.16 -5.73 26.85
CA MET A 1 -10.87 -4.42 26.78
C MET A 1 -9.91 -3.41 26.16
N ILE A 2 -10.29 -2.76 25.06
CA ILE A 2 -9.43 -1.77 24.39
C ILE A 2 -9.39 -0.49 25.20
N SER A 3 -8.20 -0.07 25.60
CA SER A 3 -7.98 1.14 26.37
C SER A 3 -7.61 2.32 25.46
N LYS A 4 -8.07 3.53 25.82
CA LYS A 4 -7.67 4.76 25.13
C LYS A 4 -6.18 5.01 25.35
N VAL A 5 -5.45 5.23 24.26
CA VAL A 5 -4.01 5.49 24.27
C VAL A 5 -3.75 6.93 23.86
N LYS A 6 -2.98 7.64 24.66
CA LYS A 6 -2.56 9.03 24.40
C LYS A 6 -1.09 9.16 23.97
N LYS A 7 -0.30 8.11 24.12
CA LYS A 7 1.12 8.10 23.78
C LYS A 7 1.54 6.73 23.27
N LEU A 8 2.32 6.69 22.18
CA LEU A 8 2.84 5.49 21.55
C LEU A 8 4.33 5.60 21.32
N THR A 9 5.04 4.48 21.46
CA THR A 9 6.38 4.32 20.91
C THR A 9 6.26 3.72 19.51
N VAL A 10 6.91 4.38 18.53
CA VAL A 10 7.04 3.88 17.15
C VAL A 10 8.34 3.11 17.06
N LYS A 11 8.29 1.91 16.51
CA LYS A 11 9.45 1.03 16.34
C LYS A 11 9.67 0.61 14.90
N TYR A 12 10.90 0.28 14.56
CA TYR A 12 11.36 -0.29 13.30
C TYR A 12 12.29 -1.47 13.61
N ASN A 13 11.88 -2.69 13.24
CA ASN A 13 12.64 -3.93 13.53
C ASN A 13 13.12 -4.02 14.99
N GLY A 14 12.28 -3.60 15.94
CA GLY A 14 12.60 -3.62 17.38
C GLY A 14 13.29 -2.35 17.91
N GLU A 15 13.86 -1.51 17.06
CA GLU A 15 14.50 -0.26 17.47
C GLU A 15 13.46 0.87 17.61
N THR A 16 13.66 1.75 18.58
CA THR A 16 12.78 2.90 18.80
C THR A 16 13.08 3.99 17.78
N VAL A 17 12.09 4.27 16.93
CA VAL A 17 12.13 5.39 15.95
C VAL A 17 11.79 6.71 16.61
N GLY A 18 10.79 6.71 17.48
CA GLY A 18 10.29 7.93 18.11
C GLY A 18 8.99 7.72 18.85
N TYR A 19 8.33 8.82 19.15
CA TYR A 19 7.15 8.86 20.02
C TYR A 19 6.03 9.66 19.37
N LEU A 20 4.81 9.10 19.40
CA LEU A 20 3.57 9.78 19.06
C LEU A 20 2.84 10.17 20.34
N ALA A 21 2.27 11.36 20.37
CA ALA A 21 1.45 11.83 21.48
C ALA A 21 0.19 12.56 20.98
N ASP A 22 -0.96 12.24 21.58
CA ASP A 22 -2.24 12.94 21.39
C ASP A 22 -2.26 14.12 22.37
N LEU A 23 -2.09 15.31 21.84
CA LEU A 23 -2.09 16.59 22.58
C LEU A 23 -3.43 17.30 22.35
N ASP A 24 -3.74 18.31 23.17
CA ASP A 24 -5.00 19.05 23.05
C ASP A 24 -5.14 19.79 21.68
N ASP A 25 -4.01 20.11 21.05
CA ASP A 25 -3.91 20.82 19.76
C ASP A 25 -3.61 19.90 18.56
N GLY A 26 -3.63 18.57 18.75
CA GLY A 26 -3.40 17.58 17.70
C GLY A 26 -2.38 16.52 18.06
N ILE A 27 -1.99 15.73 17.05
CA ILE A 27 -1.02 14.64 17.23
C ILE A 27 0.38 15.16 16.94
N ALA A 28 1.29 14.93 17.89
CA ALA A 28 2.70 15.26 17.76
C ALA A 28 3.55 14.01 17.59
N PHE A 29 4.64 14.13 16.82
CA PHE A 29 5.67 13.11 16.67
C PHE A 29 7.05 13.72 16.98
N GLN A 30 7.89 12.95 17.64
CA GLN A 30 9.30 13.28 17.87
C GLN A 30 10.15 12.04 17.69
N TYR A 31 11.22 12.16 16.91
CA TYR A 31 12.21 11.09 16.79
C TYR A 31 12.94 10.85 18.11
N ASP A 32 13.33 9.60 18.35
CA ASP A 32 14.26 9.25 19.43
C ASP A 32 15.66 9.77 19.12
N GLU A 33 16.42 10.21 20.14
CA GLU A 33 17.75 10.80 19.95
C GLU A 33 18.77 9.83 19.34
N LYS A 34 18.66 8.52 19.64
CA LYS A 34 19.53 7.50 19.04
C LYS A 34 19.17 7.28 17.58
N TRP A 35 17.86 7.33 17.26
CA TRP A 35 17.39 7.22 15.90
C TRP A 35 17.82 8.41 15.04
N VAL A 36 17.82 9.63 15.59
CA VAL A 36 18.32 10.80 14.87
C VAL A 36 19.79 10.68 14.48
N LYS A 37 20.59 9.99 15.31
CA LYS A 37 22.03 9.79 15.04
C LYS A 37 22.32 8.68 14.02
N ASN A 38 21.56 7.59 14.04
CA ASN A 38 21.91 6.35 13.35
C ASN A 38 20.83 5.85 12.38
N GLY A 39 19.62 6.41 12.45
CA GLY A 39 18.49 6.02 11.64
C GLY A 39 18.33 6.86 10.38
N PHE A 40 17.12 6.85 9.87
CA PHE A 40 16.72 7.57 8.65
C PHE A 40 15.40 8.30 8.85
N SER A 41 15.07 9.22 7.95
CA SER A 41 13.74 9.85 7.93
C SER A 41 12.70 8.86 7.42
N ILE A 42 11.68 8.56 8.26
CA ILE A 42 10.57 7.67 7.86
C ILE A 42 9.57 8.32 6.90
N SER A 43 9.64 9.63 6.71
CA SER A 43 8.88 10.41 5.72
C SER A 43 9.69 11.66 5.35
N PRO A 44 10.57 11.58 4.33
CA PRO A 44 11.55 12.65 4.05
C PRO A 44 10.94 14.02 3.81
N LEU A 45 9.73 14.07 3.25
CA LEU A 45 9.07 15.34 2.91
C LEU A 45 8.36 15.99 4.09
N SER A 46 7.77 15.19 5.01
CA SER A 46 6.96 15.70 6.12
C SER A 46 7.63 15.58 7.49
N LEU A 47 8.53 14.61 7.66
CA LEU A 47 9.24 14.33 8.91
C LEU A 47 10.77 14.20 8.65
N PRO A 48 11.45 15.25 8.18
CA PRO A 48 12.91 15.22 8.03
C PRO A 48 13.58 14.83 9.36
N LEU A 49 14.66 14.05 9.30
CA LEU A 49 15.33 13.53 10.48
C LEU A 49 15.91 14.65 11.36
N SER A 50 15.32 14.89 12.50
CA SER A 50 15.77 15.91 13.46
C SER A 50 15.18 15.71 14.86
N ASN A 51 15.73 16.41 15.88
CA ASN A 51 15.22 16.40 17.25
C ASN A 51 13.96 17.28 17.46
N LYS A 52 13.40 17.88 16.40
CA LYS A 52 12.21 18.73 16.49
C LYS A 52 10.97 17.93 16.85
N ILE A 53 10.03 18.58 17.51
CA ILE A 53 8.68 18.07 17.67
C ILE A 53 7.88 18.46 16.44
N TYR A 54 7.40 17.46 15.70
CA TYR A 54 6.54 17.63 14.55
C TYR A 54 5.08 17.61 15.00
N ARG A 55 4.30 18.62 14.66
CA ARG A 55 2.87 18.70 14.98
C ARG A 55 2.06 18.63 13.70
N SER A 56 1.18 17.66 13.60
CA SER A 56 0.27 17.56 12.48
C SER A 56 -0.89 18.51 12.68
N SER A 57 -1.04 19.45 11.75
CA SER A 57 -2.20 20.36 11.69
C SER A 57 -3.25 19.89 10.68
N LYS A 58 -3.01 18.79 9.97
CA LYS A 58 -3.82 18.36 8.85
C LYS A 58 -4.91 17.38 9.30
N ALA A 59 -6.16 17.70 9.00
CA ALA A 59 -7.30 16.80 9.20
C ALA A 59 -7.30 15.59 8.24
N THR A 60 -6.46 15.58 7.21
CA THR A 60 -6.46 14.60 6.11
C THR A 60 -6.42 13.15 6.62
N PHE A 61 -5.62 12.88 7.64
CA PHE A 61 -5.44 11.55 8.21
C PHE A 61 -5.89 11.47 9.68
N GLY A 62 -6.91 12.25 10.05
CA GLY A 62 -7.39 12.31 11.43
C GLY A 62 -6.36 12.89 12.40
N GLY A 63 -5.42 13.71 11.89
CA GLY A 63 -4.34 14.31 12.65
C GLY A 63 -3.04 13.49 12.68
N LEU A 64 -2.98 12.31 12.06
CA LEU A 64 -1.72 11.59 11.84
C LEU A 64 -0.93 12.19 10.66
N TYR A 65 0.37 11.97 10.64
CA TYR A 65 1.16 12.05 9.41
C TYR A 65 0.88 10.84 8.53
N GLY A 66 0.98 11.02 7.20
CA GLY A 66 0.68 10.01 6.21
C GLY A 66 1.40 8.68 6.44
N VAL A 67 2.67 8.71 6.83
CA VAL A 67 3.48 7.51 7.11
C VAL A 67 2.89 6.63 8.21
N PHE A 68 2.27 7.21 9.23
CA PHE A 68 1.58 6.43 10.27
C PHE A 68 0.20 5.97 9.81
N HIS A 69 -0.45 6.79 8.96
CA HIS A 69 -1.73 6.43 8.37
C HIS A 69 -1.60 5.23 7.41
N ASP A 70 -0.48 5.09 6.69
CA ASP A 70 -0.21 3.91 5.84
C ASP A 70 -0.15 2.60 6.61
N SER A 71 0.11 2.65 7.91
CA SER A 71 0.05 1.46 8.77
C SER A 71 -1.38 1.05 9.12
N LEU A 72 -2.35 1.98 9.04
CA LEU A 72 -3.75 1.67 9.33
C LEU A 72 -4.37 0.88 8.16
N PRO A 73 -5.18 -0.13 8.46
CA PRO A 73 -5.95 -0.81 7.43
C PRO A 73 -6.93 0.16 6.76
N ASP A 74 -7.19 -0.07 5.48
CA ASP A 74 -8.28 0.59 4.77
C ASP A 74 -9.15 -0.46 4.04
N GLY A 75 -10.27 -0.03 3.45
CA GLY A 75 -11.17 -0.90 2.71
C GLY A 75 -11.51 -2.20 3.43
N TRP A 76 -10.99 -3.32 2.94
CA TRP A 76 -11.26 -4.65 3.49
C TRP A 76 -10.79 -4.80 4.94
N GLY A 77 -9.56 -4.42 5.24
CA GLY A 77 -9.02 -4.52 6.59
C GLY A 77 -9.78 -3.64 7.59
N GLU A 78 -10.16 -2.42 7.19
CA GLU A 78 -10.99 -1.53 8.01
C GLU A 78 -12.36 -2.16 8.30
N LEU A 79 -13.00 -2.81 7.33
CA LEU A 79 -14.26 -3.52 7.51
C LEU A 79 -14.12 -4.62 8.58
N LEU A 80 -13.06 -5.42 8.50
CA LEU A 80 -12.81 -6.49 9.47
C LEU A 80 -12.58 -5.92 10.88
N VAL A 81 -11.76 -4.88 11.02
CA VAL A 81 -11.54 -4.21 12.32
C VAL A 81 -12.85 -3.67 12.87
N ARG A 82 -13.68 -3.02 12.07
CA ARG A 82 -14.99 -2.49 12.50
C ARG A 82 -15.91 -3.59 13.02
N ARG A 83 -15.97 -4.74 12.33
CA ARG A 83 -16.80 -5.88 12.74
C ARG A 83 -16.29 -6.53 14.03
N MET A 84 -14.98 -6.72 14.14
CA MET A 84 -14.35 -7.25 15.36
C MET A 84 -14.62 -6.37 16.57
N LEU A 85 -14.52 -5.06 16.42
CA LEU A 85 -14.82 -4.08 17.46
C LEU A 85 -16.33 -4.09 17.82
N ALA A 86 -17.20 -4.13 16.82
CA ALA A 86 -18.65 -4.19 17.03
C ALA A 86 -19.07 -5.45 17.81
N LYS A 87 -18.46 -6.61 17.54
CA LYS A 87 -18.66 -7.87 18.30
C LYS A 87 -18.32 -7.68 19.79
N GLN A 88 -17.42 -6.76 20.12
CA GLN A 88 -17.05 -6.39 21.50
C GLN A 88 -17.85 -5.19 22.05
N GLY A 89 -18.87 -4.69 21.31
CA GLY A 89 -19.64 -3.52 21.69
C GLY A 89 -18.92 -2.18 21.54
N ILE A 90 -17.81 -2.15 20.76
CA ILE A 90 -16.96 -0.96 20.58
C ILE A 90 -17.25 -0.33 19.21
N ASN A 91 -17.53 0.98 19.23
CA ASN A 91 -17.65 1.75 17.98
C ASN A 91 -16.26 2.21 17.50
N ALA A 92 -15.80 1.69 16.36
CA ALA A 92 -14.50 2.02 15.75
C ALA A 92 -14.32 3.51 15.45
N ASP A 93 -15.41 4.25 15.15
CA ASP A 93 -15.33 5.69 14.80
C ASP A 93 -15.04 6.57 16.02
N ARG A 94 -15.26 6.05 17.21
CA ARG A 94 -14.96 6.74 18.49
C ARG A 94 -13.53 6.53 18.97
N LEU A 95 -12.77 5.65 18.33
CA LEU A 95 -11.38 5.41 18.68
C LEU A 95 -10.49 6.52 18.12
N SER A 96 -9.57 7.04 18.96
CA SER A 96 -8.56 7.98 18.51
C SER A 96 -7.61 7.31 17.51
N PRO A 97 -6.99 8.08 16.59
CA PRO A 97 -6.02 7.53 15.64
C PRO A 97 -4.88 6.75 16.32
N LEU A 98 -4.37 7.23 17.47
CA LEU A 98 -3.36 6.52 18.23
C LEU A 98 -3.88 5.18 18.77
N THR A 99 -5.10 5.14 19.27
CA THR A 99 -5.71 3.88 19.71
C THR A 99 -5.87 2.89 18.55
N LYS A 100 -6.24 3.37 17.34
CA LYS A 100 -6.32 2.52 16.14
C LYS A 100 -4.96 1.92 15.77
N LEU A 101 -3.86 2.67 15.92
CA LEU A 101 -2.50 2.16 15.67
C LEU A 101 -2.12 1.00 16.60
N THR A 102 -2.67 0.94 17.83
CA THR A 102 -2.44 -0.18 18.75
C THR A 102 -3.15 -1.48 18.36
N LEU A 103 -4.05 -1.41 17.37
CA LEU A 103 -4.82 -2.54 16.85
C LEU A 103 -4.22 -3.14 15.57
N ILE A 104 -3.02 -2.70 15.19
CA ILE A 104 -2.31 -3.25 14.04
C ILE A 104 -1.50 -4.46 14.49
N SER A 105 -1.76 -5.61 13.84
CA SER A 105 -1.00 -6.83 14.06
C SER A 105 0.39 -6.77 13.40
N GLY A 106 1.25 -7.72 13.70
CA GLY A 106 2.54 -7.90 13.04
C GLY A 106 2.45 -8.13 11.54
N SER A 107 1.29 -8.53 11.01
CA SER A 107 1.03 -8.66 9.58
C SER A 107 0.84 -7.31 8.85
N GLY A 108 0.81 -6.17 9.56
CA GLY A 108 0.66 -4.83 8.99
C GLY A 108 1.66 -4.50 7.87
N LEU A 109 1.29 -3.55 7.00
CA LEU A 109 2.16 -3.11 5.89
C LEU A 109 3.38 -2.33 6.40
N GLY A 110 4.49 -2.47 5.67
CA GLY A 110 5.74 -1.80 5.99
C GLY A 110 6.39 -2.34 7.27
N ALA A 111 7.28 -1.54 7.86
CA ALA A 111 8.12 -1.95 8.98
C ALA A 111 7.77 -1.30 10.31
N LEU A 112 6.93 -0.27 10.32
CA LEU A 112 6.59 0.41 11.57
C LEU A 112 5.67 -0.46 12.44
N THR A 113 5.99 -0.52 13.72
CA THR A 113 5.16 -1.14 14.76
C THR A 113 4.96 -0.16 15.92
N TYR A 114 3.95 -0.42 16.75
CA TYR A 114 3.49 0.53 17.75
C TYR A 114 3.33 -0.14 19.11
N GLU A 115 3.87 0.51 20.15
CA GLU A 115 3.76 0.04 21.53
C GLU A 115 3.05 1.11 22.41
N PRO A 116 2.07 0.71 23.26
CA PRO A 116 1.64 -0.67 23.47
C PRO A 116 0.81 -1.22 22.31
N THR A 117 0.92 -2.53 22.02
CA THR A 117 -0.03 -3.24 21.18
C THR A 117 -1.20 -3.77 22.02
N GLN A 118 -2.41 -3.81 21.46
CA GLN A 118 -3.61 -4.32 22.10
C GLN A 118 -4.19 -5.56 21.40
N ILE A 119 -3.46 -6.07 20.40
CA ILE A 119 -3.78 -7.30 19.66
C ILE A 119 -2.58 -8.24 19.75
N ALA A 120 -2.85 -9.52 19.97
CA ALA A 120 -1.82 -10.55 19.89
C ALA A 120 -1.49 -10.85 18.43
N ASP A 121 -0.21 -11.04 18.14
CA ASP A 121 0.26 -11.59 16.87
C ASP A 121 0.17 -13.12 16.93
N ASP A 122 -0.83 -13.67 16.25
CA ASP A 122 -0.96 -15.10 16.01
C ASP A 122 -0.67 -15.39 14.55
N GLU A 123 0.60 -15.54 14.18
CA GLU A 123 0.97 -16.09 12.88
C GLU A 123 0.72 -17.60 12.89
N THR A 124 -0.12 -18.09 12.00
CA THR A 124 -0.27 -19.52 11.75
C THR A 124 0.01 -19.82 10.29
N ASP A 125 0.75 -20.92 10.06
CA ASP A 125 1.04 -21.45 8.73
C ASP A 125 -0.09 -22.37 8.22
N ASN A 126 -1.13 -22.61 9.04
CA ASN A 126 -2.24 -23.49 8.70
C ASN A 126 -3.47 -22.66 8.32
N PHE A 127 -3.82 -22.68 7.02
CA PHE A 127 -4.99 -21.97 6.49
C PHE A 127 -5.54 -22.71 5.25
N ASP A 128 -6.84 -22.64 5.06
CA ASP A 128 -7.52 -23.08 3.84
C ASP A 128 -8.00 -21.84 3.06
N LEU A 129 -7.43 -21.61 1.88
CA LEU A 129 -7.75 -20.44 1.06
C LEU A 129 -9.21 -20.42 0.60
N ASP A 130 -9.80 -21.58 0.27
CA ASP A 130 -11.20 -21.67 -0.13
C ASP A 130 -12.13 -21.39 1.06
N PHE A 131 -11.76 -21.85 2.26
CA PHE A 131 -12.49 -21.52 3.48
C PHE A 131 -12.46 -20.02 3.74
N ILE A 132 -11.27 -19.38 3.73
CA ILE A 132 -11.13 -17.94 3.95
C ILE A 132 -11.91 -17.14 2.90
N ALA A 133 -11.86 -17.55 1.62
CA ALA A 133 -12.60 -16.90 0.54
C ALA A 133 -14.10 -16.97 0.76
N SER A 134 -14.62 -18.13 1.17
CA SER A 134 -16.05 -18.32 1.49
C SER A 134 -16.49 -17.47 2.67
N GLU A 135 -15.69 -17.42 3.75
CA GLU A 135 -16.00 -16.57 4.91
C GLU A 135 -15.94 -15.07 4.57
N ALA A 136 -14.97 -14.67 3.71
CA ALA A 136 -14.87 -13.30 3.24
C ALA A 136 -16.09 -12.89 2.40
N GLU A 137 -16.63 -13.78 1.56
CA GLU A 137 -17.85 -13.55 0.79
C GLU A 137 -19.05 -13.32 1.71
N LYS A 138 -19.26 -14.16 2.71
CA LYS A 138 -20.32 -13.98 3.73
C LYS A 138 -20.19 -12.63 4.46
N ILE A 139 -18.97 -12.24 4.80
CA ILE A 139 -18.70 -10.94 5.42
C ILE A 139 -19.12 -9.79 4.49
N LEU A 140 -18.86 -9.86 3.20
CA LEU A 140 -19.27 -8.84 2.23
C LEU A 140 -20.79 -8.79 2.03
N ASP A 141 -21.48 -9.93 2.14
CA ASP A 141 -22.94 -10.04 2.02
C ASP A 141 -23.69 -9.66 3.32
N ASP A 142 -22.97 -9.11 4.29
CA ASP A 142 -23.52 -8.69 5.59
C ASP A 142 -24.10 -9.84 6.44
N GLU A 143 -23.70 -11.07 6.14
CA GLU A 143 -24.02 -12.19 7.01
C GLU A 143 -23.31 -12.05 8.36
N THR A 144 -24.06 -12.11 9.42
CA THR A 144 -23.54 -11.98 10.80
C THR A 144 -23.47 -13.31 11.53
N ASP A 145 -24.32 -14.25 11.14
CA ASP A 145 -24.45 -15.54 11.80
C ASP A 145 -23.55 -16.60 11.12
N ASN A 146 -22.85 -17.38 11.94
CA ASN A 146 -21.99 -18.49 11.48
C ASN A 146 -20.78 -18.08 10.63
N VAL A 147 -20.24 -16.87 10.79
CA VAL A 147 -19.02 -16.43 10.14
C VAL A 147 -17.83 -16.56 11.09
N ASN A 148 -16.73 -17.18 10.63
CA ASN A 148 -15.47 -17.23 11.38
C ASN A 148 -14.69 -15.92 11.22
N LEU A 149 -15.26 -14.84 11.78
CA LEU A 149 -14.68 -13.51 11.70
C LEU A 149 -13.29 -13.44 12.33
N ASP A 150 -13.03 -14.21 13.38
CA ASP A 150 -11.76 -14.18 14.11
C ASP A 150 -10.60 -14.65 13.20
N GLU A 151 -10.79 -15.70 12.42
CA GLU A 151 -9.77 -16.21 11.50
C GLU A 151 -9.56 -15.29 10.30
N VAL A 152 -10.64 -14.80 9.67
CA VAL A 152 -10.55 -13.86 8.55
C VAL A 152 -9.90 -12.54 9.00
N TYR A 153 -10.23 -12.05 10.20
CA TYR A 153 -9.61 -10.86 10.79
C TYR A 153 -8.10 -11.06 11.04
N ARG A 154 -7.72 -12.19 11.60
CA ARG A 154 -6.32 -12.52 11.87
C ARG A 154 -5.45 -12.45 10.62
N LEU A 155 -5.96 -12.94 9.48
CA LEU A 155 -5.22 -12.98 8.21
C LEU A 155 -5.40 -11.71 7.37
N GLY A 156 -6.52 -11.00 7.49
CA GLY A 156 -6.86 -9.87 6.61
C GLY A 156 -7.00 -8.51 7.30
N GLY A 157 -7.09 -8.46 8.63
CA GLY A 157 -7.45 -7.26 9.40
C GLY A 157 -6.46 -6.11 9.35
N SER A 158 -5.22 -6.35 8.92
CA SER A 158 -4.20 -5.30 8.72
C SER A 158 -3.98 -4.94 7.25
N SER A 159 -4.82 -5.44 6.34
CA SER A 159 -4.68 -5.21 4.91
C SER A 159 -5.28 -3.87 4.45
N GLY A 160 -4.73 -3.34 3.36
CA GLY A 160 -5.30 -2.18 2.65
C GLY A 160 -6.04 -2.58 1.37
N GLY A 161 -6.81 -1.63 0.80
CA GLY A 161 -7.58 -1.79 -0.42
C GLY A 161 -8.92 -2.52 -0.22
N ALA A 162 -9.84 -2.34 -1.18
CA ALA A 162 -11.25 -2.74 -1.04
C ALA A 162 -11.49 -4.26 -1.19
N ARG A 163 -10.65 -4.97 -1.95
CA ARG A 163 -10.83 -6.40 -2.25
C ARG A 163 -10.41 -7.27 -1.08
N PRO A 164 -11.17 -8.34 -0.74
CA PRO A 164 -10.78 -9.32 0.25
C PRO A 164 -9.40 -9.90 -0.03
N LYS A 165 -8.59 -9.98 0.99
CA LYS A 165 -7.24 -10.54 0.91
C LYS A 165 -6.79 -11.07 2.26
N ALA A 166 -5.82 -11.96 2.22
CA ALA A 166 -5.15 -12.51 3.39
C ALA A 166 -3.64 -12.33 3.28
N HIS A 167 -3.01 -12.06 4.41
CA HIS A 167 -1.57 -12.12 4.59
C HIS A 167 -1.22 -13.48 5.17
N VAL A 168 -0.46 -14.28 4.42
CA VAL A 168 -0.15 -15.66 4.77
C VAL A 168 1.34 -15.94 4.62
N LYS A 169 1.83 -16.94 5.34
CA LYS A 169 3.21 -17.43 5.19
C LYS A 169 3.16 -18.77 4.45
N ILE A 170 3.85 -18.87 3.33
CA ILE A 170 3.91 -20.07 2.48
C ILE A 170 5.39 -20.39 2.22
N ASP A 171 5.83 -21.58 2.61
CA ASP A 171 7.23 -22.01 2.50
C ASP A 171 8.23 -21.02 3.15
N GLY A 172 7.84 -20.44 4.28
CA GLY A 172 8.65 -19.45 5.01
C GLY A 172 8.62 -18.03 4.43
N GLU A 173 7.92 -17.80 3.32
CA GLU A 173 7.83 -16.50 2.63
C GLU A 173 6.47 -15.84 2.84
N SER A 174 6.44 -14.52 2.98
CA SER A 174 5.22 -13.76 3.22
C SER A 174 4.51 -13.40 1.91
N TRP A 175 3.23 -13.73 1.82
CA TRP A 175 2.39 -13.56 0.65
C TRP A 175 1.12 -12.76 0.97
N ILE A 176 0.61 -12.05 -0.04
CA ILE A 176 -0.74 -11.49 -0.06
C ILE A 176 -1.54 -12.29 -1.06
N ILE A 177 -2.62 -12.92 -0.60
CA ILE A 177 -3.57 -13.66 -1.46
C ILE A 177 -4.84 -12.83 -1.59
N LYS A 178 -5.28 -12.56 -2.82
CA LYS A 178 -6.49 -11.79 -3.11
C LYS A 178 -7.62 -12.72 -3.53
N PHE A 179 -8.79 -12.51 -2.93
CA PHE A 179 -10.00 -13.28 -3.20
C PHE A 179 -10.97 -12.50 -4.10
N PRO A 180 -11.81 -13.17 -4.91
CA PRO A 180 -12.86 -12.51 -5.64
C PRO A 180 -13.93 -11.95 -4.69
N CYS A 181 -14.65 -10.92 -5.17
CA CYS A 181 -15.89 -10.42 -4.57
C CYS A 181 -17.07 -10.81 -5.46
N ASN A 182 -18.30 -10.75 -4.94
CA ASN A 182 -19.52 -11.11 -5.67
C ASN A 182 -19.70 -10.38 -7.00
N TYR A 183 -19.19 -9.14 -7.10
CA TYR A 183 -19.24 -8.34 -8.34
C TYR A 183 -18.04 -8.60 -9.28
N ASN A 184 -17.09 -9.45 -8.88
CA ASN A 184 -15.96 -9.79 -9.72
C ASN A 184 -16.26 -11.03 -10.59
N PRO A 185 -15.71 -11.10 -11.80
CA PRO A 185 -15.74 -12.35 -12.56
C PRO A 185 -14.91 -13.44 -11.85
N LYS A 186 -15.37 -14.70 -11.95
CA LYS A 186 -14.70 -15.85 -11.31
C LYS A 186 -13.23 -16.04 -11.73
N ASN A 187 -12.81 -15.45 -12.83
CA ASN A 187 -11.42 -15.49 -13.34
C ASN A 187 -10.61 -14.24 -13.00
N ILE A 188 -11.02 -13.45 -11.98
CA ILE A 188 -10.30 -12.21 -11.63
C ILE A 188 -8.85 -12.48 -11.21
N GLY A 189 -8.57 -13.61 -10.53
CA GLY A 189 -7.22 -14.00 -10.16
C GLY A 189 -6.32 -14.27 -11.37
N GLU A 190 -6.82 -14.98 -12.37
CA GLU A 190 -6.10 -15.21 -13.65
C GLU A 190 -5.83 -13.89 -14.39
N ARG A 191 -6.82 -13.00 -14.41
CA ARG A 191 -6.66 -11.67 -15.04
C ARG A 191 -5.56 -10.86 -14.37
N GLU A 192 -5.46 -10.90 -13.04
CA GLU A 192 -4.41 -10.21 -12.30
C GLU A 192 -3.03 -10.84 -12.56
N VAL A 193 -2.94 -12.17 -12.64
CA VAL A 193 -1.71 -12.88 -13.09
C VAL A 193 -1.32 -12.43 -14.49
N GLN A 194 -2.26 -12.37 -15.43
CA GLN A 194 -1.98 -11.93 -16.80
C GLN A 194 -1.51 -10.49 -16.86
N ALA A 195 -2.14 -9.58 -16.11
CA ALA A 195 -1.72 -8.19 -16.01
C ALA A 195 -0.27 -8.05 -15.51
N ASN A 196 0.09 -8.79 -14.47
CA ASN A 196 1.46 -8.79 -13.94
C ASN A 196 2.46 -9.42 -14.93
N LYS A 197 2.08 -10.45 -15.70
CA LYS A 197 2.92 -11.00 -16.79
C LYS A 197 3.19 -9.96 -17.88
N LEU A 198 2.16 -9.21 -18.30
CA LEU A 198 2.29 -8.15 -19.30
C LEU A 198 3.16 -7.01 -18.77
N ALA A 199 2.96 -6.56 -17.54
CA ALA A 199 3.78 -5.54 -16.90
C ALA A 199 5.27 -5.96 -16.86
N ARG A 200 5.54 -7.20 -16.44
CA ARG A 200 6.91 -7.76 -16.45
C ARG A 200 7.51 -7.82 -17.86
N ALA A 201 6.72 -8.22 -18.86
CA ALA A 201 7.17 -8.25 -20.26
C ALA A 201 7.47 -6.84 -20.81
N CYS A 202 6.82 -5.81 -20.29
CA CYS A 202 7.13 -4.40 -20.58
C CYS A 202 8.36 -3.88 -19.81
N GLY A 203 9.05 -4.71 -19.04
CA GLY A 203 10.21 -4.34 -18.24
C GLY A 203 9.89 -3.64 -16.92
N ILE A 204 8.64 -3.68 -16.46
CA ILE A 204 8.25 -3.15 -15.14
C ILE A 204 8.69 -4.13 -14.06
N ASN A 205 9.30 -3.59 -13.02
CA ASN A 205 9.63 -4.35 -11.82
C ASN A 205 8.35 -4.72 -11.07
N VAL A 206 7.96 -6.00 -11.13
CA VAL A 206 6.86 -6.59 -10.35
C VAL A 206 7.39 -7.72 -9.49
N ASN A 207 6.87 -7.87 -8.28
CA ASN A 207 7.33 -8.91 -7.37
C ASN A 207 6.95 -10.32 -7.87
N GLU A 208 7.41 -11.36 -7.20
CA GLU A 208 6.98 -12.73 -7.48
C GLU A 208 5.47 -12.86 -7.29
N PHE A 209 4.79 -13.52 -8.23
CA PHE A 209 3.36 -13.77 -8.18
C PHE A 209 3.01 -15.15 -8.70
N LYS A 210 1.91 -15.71 -8.21
CA LYS A 210 1.41 -17.05 -8.57
C LYS A 210 -0.12 -17.04 -8.67
N LEU A 211 -0.68 -18.00 -9.38
CA LEU A 211 -2.08 -18.37 -9.29
C LEU A 211 -2.20 -19.57 -8.35
N TYR A 212 -2.86 -19.38 -7.22
CA TYR A 212 -3.13 -20.46 -6.27
C TYR A 212 -4.41 -21.19 -6.65
N PRO A 213 -4.43 -22.53 -6.58
CA PRO A 213 -5.60 -23.33 -6.98
C PRO A 213 -6.78 -23.05 -6.04
N SER A 214 -7.99 -23.15 -6.59
CA SER A 214 -9.26 -23.04 -5.89
C SER A 214 -10.28 -24.01 -6.47
N LYS A 215 -11.22 -24.45 -5.62
CA LYS A 215 -12.42 -25.19 -6.02
C LYS A 215 -13.59 -24.23 -6.28
N LEU A 216 -13.51 -22.98 -5.83
CA LEU A 216 -14.60 -21.98 -5.89
C LEU A 216 -14.52 -21.09 -7.12
N CYS A 217 -13.31 -20.89 -7.67
CA CYS A 217 -13.07 -20.02 -8.81
C CYS A 217 -11.88 -20.58 -9.64
N SER A 218 -11.48 -19.85 -10.70
CA SER A 218 -10.34 -20.27 -11.55
C SER A 218 -8.97 -20.15 -10.86
N GLY A 219 -8.91 -19.62 -9.66
CA GLY A 219 -7.72 -19.50 -8.81
C GLY A 219 -7.58 -18.11 -8.19
N TYR A 220 -6.78 -18.04 -7.13
CA TYR A 220 -6.49 -16.84 -6.38
C TYR A 220 -5.16 -16.23 -6.83
N PHE A 221 -5.15 -14.92 -7.09
CA PHE A 221 -3.90 -14.21 -7.30
C PHE A 221 -3.15 -14.09 -5.98
N GLY A 222 -1.90 -14.54 -5.96
CA GLY A 222 -0.99 -14.31 -4.85
C GLY A 222 0.25 -13.55 -5.30
N THR A 223 0.70 -12.62 -4.49
CA THR A 223 1.97 -11.90 -4.68
C THR A 223 2.80 -11.94 -3.42
N LYS A 224 4.11 -12.19 -3.59
CA LYS A 224 5.05 -12.15 -2.48
C LYS A 224 5.15 -10.72 -1.94
N ARG A 225 5.24 -10.56 -0.63
CA ARG A 225 5.39 -9.25 -0.01
C ARG A 225 6.80 -8.71 -0.26
N PHE A 226 6.90 -7.49 -0.77
CA PHE A 226 8.17 -6.79 -0.97
C PHE A 226 8.64 -6.04 0.29
N ASP A 227 7.75 -5.83 1.24
CA ASP A 227 8.05 -5.21 2.53
C ASP A 227 8.48 -6.24 3.61
N ARG A 228 8.85 -7.44 3.17
CA ARG A 228 9.40 -8.53 4.01
C ARG A 228 10.65 -9.12 3.36
N GLN A 229 11.71 -9.30 4.14
CA GLN A 229 12.98 -9.94 3.74
C GLN A 229 13.38 -10.93 4.83
N GLY A 230 12.95 -12.18 4.72
CA GLY A 230 13.02 -13.13 5.82
C GLY A 230 12.25 -12.60 7.03
N GLU A 231 12.89 -12.54 8.18
CA GLU A 231 12.29 -12.01 9.43
C GLU A 231 12.32 -10.47 9.51
N LYS A 232 13.08 -9.80 8.62
CA LYS A 232 13.15 -8.33 8.60
C LYS A 232 11.98 -7.72 7.86
N ARG A 233 11.52 -6.60 8.38
CA ARG A 233 10.52 -5.75 7.75
C ARG A 233 11.21 -4.59 7.05
N VAL A 234 10.75 -4.24 5.84
CA VAL A 234 11.27 -3.13 5.06
C VAL A 234 10.35 -1.92 5.22
N HIS A 235 10.90 -0.76 5.53
CA HIS A 235 10.10 0.46 5.63
C HIS A 235 9.53 0.83 4.28
N MET A 236 8.24 1.10 4.28
CA MET A 236 7.46 1.44 3.10
C MET A 236 6.62 2.69 3.38
N ILE A 237 6.51 3.57 2.40
CA ILE A 237 5.62 4.73 2.44
C ILE A 237 4.99 4.94 1.06
N SER A 238 3.67 5.20 1.02
CA SER A 238 2.98 5.48 -0.25
C SER A 238 3.20 6.91 -0.75
N LEU A 239 3.01 7.12 -2.04
CA LEU A 239 3.05 8.46 -2.65
C LEU A 239 2.01 9.39 -2.01
N ALA A 240 0.79 8.90 -1.77
CA ALA A 240 -0.25 9.66 -1.12
C ALA A 240 0.17 10.14 0.29
N SER A 241 0.82 9.27 1.04
CA SER A 241 1.30 9.56 2.39
C SER A 241 2.53 10.46 2.42
N LEU A 242 3.46 10.33 1.48
CA LEU A 242 4.57 11.27 1.31
C LEU A 242 4.08 12.70 1.03
N LEU A 243 3.02 12.83 0.22
CA LEU A 243 2.43 14.12 -0.15
C LEU A 243 1.36 14.60 0.84
N GLU A 244 1.14 13.88 1.95
CA GLU A 244 0.14 14.20 2.97
C GLU A 244 -1.26 14.42 2.37
N THR A 245 -1.66 13.60 1.38
CA THR A 245 -2.92 13.71 0.66
C THR A 245 -3.73 12.41 0.68
N THR A 246 -5.06 12.54 0.55
CA THR A 246 -5.96 11.38 0.49
C THR A 246 -6.04 10.82 -0.93
N HIS A 247 -6.18 9.52 -1.04
CA HIS A 247 -6.51 8.84 -2.31
C HIS A 247 -8.03 8.77 -2.59
N LYS A 248 -8.87 9.22 -1.63
CA LYS A 248 -10.34 9.16 -1.77
C LYS A 248 -10.89 10.17 -2.77
N VAL A 249 -10.10 11.16 -3.13
CA VAL A 249 -10.44 12.18 -4.13
C VAL A 249 -9.25 12.30 -5.08
N PRO A 250 -9.45 12.13 -6.40
CA PRO A 250 -8.40 12.32 -7.39
C PRO A 250 -7.87 13.76 -7.32
N ASN A 251 -6.61 13.92 -6.97
CA ASN A 251 -5.97 15.23 -6.78
C ASN A 251 -4.49 15.23 -7.12
N LEU A 252 -3.99 14.12 -7.67
CA LEU A 252 -2.59 13.99 -8.06
C LEU A 252 -2.43 13.97 -9.57
N ASP A 253 -1.26 14.41 -10.00
CA ASP A 253 -0.76 14.30 -11.37
C ASP A 253 0.52 13.48 -11.36
N TYR A 254 0.82 12.78 -12.44
CA TYR A 254 2.07 12.03 -12.57
C TYR A 254 3.31 12.92 -12.42
N MET A 255 3.18 14.24 -12.64
CA MET A 255 4.24 15.18 -12.35
C MET A 255 4.63 15.17 -10.86
N HIS A 256 3.67 15.09 -9.95
CA HIS A 256 3.95 14.96 -8.51
C HIS A 256 4.72 13.67 -8.20
N PHE A 257 4.33 12.56 -8.83
CA PHE A 257 5.04 11.29 -8.69
C PHE A 257 6.51 11.39 -9.14
N PHE A 258 6.76 11.96 -10.33
CA PHE A 258 8.12 12.16 -10.83
C PHE A 258 8.94 13.12 -9.96
N GLN A 259 8.32 14.16 -9.40
CA GLN A 259 9.00 15.09 -8.49
C GLN A 259 9.45 14.36 -7.22
N VAL A 260 8.58 13.53 -6.64
CA VAL A 260 8.92 12.72 -5.46
C VAL A 260 10.03 11.73 -5.79
N VAL A 261 9.94 11.00 -6.92
CA VAL A 261 11.01 10.08 -7.34
C VAL A 261 12.36 10.79 -7.45
N LYS A 262 12.40 11.97 -8.07
CA LYS A 262 13.64 12.76 -8.18
C LYS A 262 14.19 13.24 -6.86
N GLU A 263 13.33 13.54 -5.90
CA GLU A 263 13.71 14.11 -4.60
C GLU A 263 14.25 13.06 -3.64
N ILE A 264 13.64 11.87 -3.59
CA ILE A 264 13.92 10.89 -2.53
C ILE A 264 14.60 9.63 -3.02
N CYS A 265 14.46 9.23 -4.30
CA CYS A 265 15.06 8.00 -4.79
C CYS A 265 16.55 8.17 -5.06
N VAL A 266 17.32 7.20 -4.57
CA VAL A 266 18.79 7.18 -4.75
C VAL A 266 19.21 6.56 -6.07
N ASP A 267 18.33 5.78 -6.71
CA ASP A 267 18.59 5.16 -8.00
C ASP A 267 18.02 6.04 -9.12
N LYS A 268 18.88 6.41 -10.07
CA LYS A 268 18.47 7.22 -11.24
C LYS A 268 17.56 6.45 -12.19
N ASP A 269 17.63 5.12 -12.18
CA ASP A 269 16.82 4.27 -13.03
C ASP A 269 15.37 4.25 -12.56
N ASP A 270 15.09 4.61 -11.29
CA ASP A 270 13.75 4.75 -10.75
C ASP A 270 12.90 5.77 -11.52
N LEU A 271 13.51 6.79 -12.10
CA LEU A 271 12.78 7.77 -12.90
C LEU A 271 12.27 7.17 -14.23
N TYR A 272 13.09 6.33 -14.88
CA TYR A 272 12.66 5.58 -16.08
C TYR A 272 11.65 4.49 -15.72
N GLU A 273 11.80 3.85 -14.58
CA GLU A 273 10.84 2.88 -14.08
C GLU A 273 9.46 3.55 -13.78
N ALA A 274 9.47 4.72 -13.15
CA ALA A 274 8.27 5.53 -12.92
C ALA A 274 7.59 5.91 -14.25
N TYR A 275 8.37 6.34 -15.24
CA TYR A 275 7.87 6.67 -16.57
C TYR A 275 7.26 5.45 -17.28
N ARG A 276 7.91 4.30 -17.19
CA ARG A 276 7.41 3.04 -17.75
C ARG A 276 6.08 2.63 -17.13
N ARG A 277 5.93 2.77 -15.80
CA ARG A 277 4.67 2.49 -15.09
C ARG A 277 3.54 3.42 -15.53
N MET A 278 3.80 4.72 -15.66
CA MET A 278 2.84 5.67 -16.19
C MET A 278 2.38 5.27 -17.60
N CYS A 279 3.33 5.03 -18.51
CA CYS A 279 3.03 4.63 -19.89
C CYS A 279 2.22 3.32 -19.91
N PHE A 280 2.57 2.35 -19.08
CA PHE A 280 1.83 1.10 -18.99
C PHE A 280 0.40 1.32 -18.47
N ASN A 281 0.20 2.06 -17.38
CA ASN A 281 -1.12 2.36 -16.84
C ASN A 281 -2.02 3.01 -17.89
N VAL A 282 -1.49 4.01 -18.59
CA VAL A 282 -2.22 4.72 -19.66
C VAL A 282 -2.55 3.78 -20.83
N LEU A 283 -1.58 3.07 -21.36
CA LEU A 283 -1.77 2.24 -22.54
C LEU A 283 -2.53 0.94 -22.24
N TYR A 284 -2.39 0.37 -21.05
CA TYR A 284 -3.11 -0.83 -20.62
C TYR A 284 -4.53 -0.52 -20.14
N GLY A 285 -4.78 0.70 -19.68
CA GLY A 285 -6.06 1.12 -19.12
C GLY A 285 -6.22 0.77 -17.64
N ASN A 286 -5.13 0.74 -16.88
CA ASN A 286 -5.18 0.70 -15.43
C ASN A 286 -5.47 2.11 -14.91
N ARG A 287 -6.75 2.45 -14.78
CA ARG A 287 -7.22 3.77 -14.34
C ARG A 287 -7.39 3.91 -12.82
N ASP A 288 -7.07 2.85 -12.06
CA ASP A 288 -7.04 2.88 -10.60
C ASP A 288 -5.64 3.24 -10.08
N ASP A 289 -4.98 4.14 -10.76
CA ASP A 289 -3.60 4.57 -10.56
C ASP A 289 -3.47 5.69 -9.53
N HIS A 290 -4.17 5.56 -8.41
CA HIS A 290 -4.13 6.55 -7.32
C HIS A 290 -2.83 6.48 -6.49
N GLY A 291 -2.56 7.53 -5.72
CA GLY A 291 -1.29 7.68 -4.99
C GLY A 291 -0.96 6.60 -3.97
N LYS A 292 -1.92 5.77 -3.52
CA LYS A 292 -1.64 4.60 -2.67
C LYS A 292 -1.13 3.37 -3.44
N ASN A 293 -1.27 3.35 -4.78
CA ASN A 293 -0.77 2.28 -5.63
C ASN A 293 0.68 2.50 -6.09
N PHE A 294 1.33 3.54 -5.56
CA PHE A 294 2.75 3.82 -5.71
C PHE A 294 3.39 3.93 -4.33
N ALA A 295 4.44 3.17 -4.10
CA ALA A 295 5.15 3.19 -2.83
C ALA A 295 6.66 3.23 -3.01
N PHE A 296 7.33 3.63 -1.94
CA PHE A 296 8.77 3.75 -1.84
C PHE A 296 9.25 2.90 -0.67
N LEU A 297 10.35 2.21 -0.87
CA LEU A 297 11.01 1.36 0.13
C LEU A 297 12.31 2.02 0.57
N TYR A 298 12.60 2.00 1.85
CA TYR A 298 13.90 2.41 2.33
C TYR A 298 14.93 1.29 2.16
N ASN A 299 15.97 1.55 1.39
CA ASN A 299 17.08 0.63 1.19
C ASN A 299 18.22 0.98 2.15
N GLU A 300 18.41 0.16 3.18
CA GLU A 300 19.46 0.37 4.20
C GLU A 300 20.87 0.35 3.60
N GLN A 301 21.11 -0.46 2.56
CA GLN A 301 22.42 -0.60 1.93
C GLN A 301 22.78 0.64 1.10
N LYS A 302 21.79 1.22 0.42
CA LYS A 302 21.96 2.43 -0.39
C LYS A 302 21.80 3.72 0.44
N GLY A 303 21.26 3.63 1.66
CA GLY A 303 21.00 4.75 2.55
C GLY A 303 19.96 5.74 2.03
N GLY A 304 18.92 5.25 1.32
CA GLY A 304 17.87 6.10 0.76
C GLY A 304 16.68 5.31 0.23
N TYR A 305 15.74 6.01 -0.38
CA TYR A 305 14.52 5.40 -0.91
C TYR A 305 14.71 4.92 -2.35
N GLU A 306 13.96 3.90 -2.71
CA GLU A 306 13.81 3.39 -4.07
C GLU A 306 12.34 3.04 -4.34
N LEU A 307 11.93 2.96 -5.61
CA LEU A 307 10.58 2.53 -5.92
C LEU A 307 10.33 1.09 -5.48
N SER A 308 9.19 0.83 -4.83
CA SER A 308 8.73 -0.53 -4.60
C SER A 308 8.52 -1.26 -5.93
N PRO A 309 8.50 -2.59 -5.97
CA PRO A 309 7.87 -3.30 -7.09
C PRO A 309 6.45 -2.77 -7.33
N ALA A 310 6.01 -2.73 -8.59
CA ALA A 310 4.65 -2.31 -8.94
C ALA A 310 3.62 -3.35 -8.45
N TYR A 311 2.48 -2.89 -8.00
CA TYR A 311 1.38 -3.70 -7.47
C TYR A 311 0.02 -3.12 -7.85
N ASP A 312 -1.04 -3.88 -7.64
CA ASP A 312 -2.42 -3.53 -8.00
C ASP A 312 -2.57 -3.12 -9.48
N ILE A 313 -1.92 -3.89 -10.35
CA ILE A 313 -1.90 -3.67 -11.80
C ILE A 313 -3.06 -4.45 -12.42
N THR A 314 -4.20 -3.80 -12.60
CA THR A 314 -5.38 -4.39 -13.26
C THR A 314 -6.07 -3.37 -14.14
N PRO A 315 -6.60 -3.76 -15.32
CA PRO A 315 -7.34 -2.81 -16.14
C PRO A 315 -8.66 -2.46 -15.45
N THR A 316 -8.95 -1.17 -15.35
CA THR A 316 -10.14 -0.61 -14.71
C THR A 316 -10.92 0.25 -15.70
N LEU A 317 -11.32 -0.36 -16.82
CA LEU A 317 -11.96 0.32 -17.95
C LEU A 317 -13.35 0.89 -17.61
N ASN A 318 -13.93 0.52 -16.48
CA ASN A 318 -15.19 1.07 -15.98
C ASN A 318 -15.03 2.48 -15.38
N LYS A 319 -13.81 2.93 -15.09
CA LYS A 319 -13.54 4.32 -14.71
C LYS A 319 -13.42 5.19 -15.97
N PRO A 320 -14.02 6.39 -16.02
CA PRO A 320 -13.95 7.27 -17.20
C PRO A 320 -12.56 7.85 -17.41
N GLU A 321 -11.81 8.11 -16.33
CA GLU A 321 -10.53 8.78 -16.31
C GLU A 321 -9.55 8.08 -15.37
N HIS A 322 -8.26 8.40 -15.52
CA HIS A 322 -7.20 8.01 -14.59
C HIS A 322 -7.35 8.77 -13.27
N GLU A 323 -7.01 8.12 -12.14
CA GLU A 323 -6.99 8.76 -10.83
C GLU A 323 -5.84 9.79 -10.71
N MET A 324 -4.70 9.56 -11.37
CA MET A 324 -3.68 10.58 -11.59
C MET A 324 -3.75 11.07 -13.03
N THR A 325 -3.77 12.40 -13.20
CA THR A 325 -3.71 13.03 -14.51
C THR A 325 -2.28 13.02 -15.08
N VAL A 326 -2.15 13.22 -16.39
CA VAL A 326 -0.88 13.51 -17.03
C VAL A 326 -0.95 14.95 -17.56
N LEU A 327 -0.23 15.86 -16.92
CA LEU A 327 -0.27 17.30 -17.22
C LEU A 327 -1.70 17.88 -17.21
N GLY A 328 -2.51 17.44 -16.21
CA GLY A 328 -3.89 17.86 -16.05
C GLY A 328 -4.92 17.09 -16.91
N ASN A 329 -4.46 16.18 -17.79
CA ASN A 329 -5.35 15.37 -18.62
C ASN A 329 -5.66 14.01 -17.97
N GLY A 330 -6.93 13.74 -17.63
CA GLY A 330 -7.40 12.48 -17.06
C GLY A 330 -7.57 11.35 -18.08
N GLN A 331 -7.52 11.69 -19.39
CA GLN A 331 -7.55 10.73 -20.51
C GLN A 331 -6.31 10.93 -21.40
N PRO A 332 -5.10 10.69 -20.85
CA PRO A 332 -3.86 11.06 -21.52
C PRO A 332 -3.63 10.26 -22.80
N THR A 333 -3.03 10.94 -23.76
CA THR A 333 -2.63 10.41 -25.07
C THR A 333 -1.13 10.12 -25.10
N GLU A 334 -0.64 9.46 -26.16
CA GLU A 334 0.79 9.24 -26.39
C GLU A 334 1.56 10.59 -26.50
N GLU A 335 0.90 11.64 -27.04
CA GLU A 335 1.49 12.97 -27.09
C GLU A 335 1.72 13.54 -25.68
N ASP A 336 0.78 13.35 -24.76
CA ASP A 336 0.92 13.79 -23.37
C ASP A 336 2.05 13.01 -22.64
N LEU A 337 2.21 11.71 -22.94
CA LEU A 337 3.32 10.92 -22.42
C LEU A 337 4.70 11.46 -22.89
N LEU A 338 4.80 11.90 -24.14
CA LEU A 338 6.04 12.51 -24.65
C LEU A 338 6.24 13.93 -24.16
N LYS A 339 5.19 14.71 -23.91
CA LYS A 339 5.27 16.04 -23.31
C LYS A 339 5.83 15.96 -21.89
N ILE A 340 5.26 15.11 -21.05
CA ILE A 340 5.74 14.97 -19.68
C ILE A 340 7.18 14.44 -19.62
N ALA A 341 7.60 13.57 -20.56
CA ALA A 341 8.99 13.13 -20.67
C ALA A 341 9.97 14.30 -20.84
N LYS A 342 9.59 15.33 -21.64
CA LYS A 342 10.39 16.56 -21.80
C LYS A 342 10.45 17.36 -20.50
N GLU A 343 9.31 17.55 -19.82
CA GLU A 343 9.23 18.31 -18.57
C GLU A 343 10.10 17.69 -17.48
N ILE A 344 10.12 16.35 -17.39
CA ILE A 344 10.95 15.65 -16.43
C ILE A 344 12.38 15.41 -16.92
N LYS A 345 12.75 15.91 -18.11
CA LYS A 345 14.09 15.86 -18.69
C LYS A 345 14.61 14.44 -18.93
N LEU A 346 13.77 13.52 -19.36
CA LEU A 346 14.17 12.21 -19.86
C LEU A 346 14.58 12.26 -21.33
N SER A 347 15.38 11.29 -21.77
CA SER A 347 15.70 11.11 -23.18
C SER A 347 14.46 10.75 -23.98
N LEU A 348 14.07 11.60 -24.94
CA LEU A 348 12.90 11.33 -25.78
C LEU A 348 13.08 10.07 -26.65
N LYS A 349 14.31 9.71 -26.99
CA LYS A 349 14.61 8.48 -27.72
C LYS A 349 14.23 7.29 -26.86
N ASP A 350 14.69 7.25 -25.62
CA ASP A 350 14.45 6.12 -24.72
C ASP A 350 12.97 6.06 -24.31
N CYS A 351 12.31 7.22 -24.12
CA CYS A 351 10.88 7.29 -23.83
C CYS A 351 10.02 6.77 -25.00
N LYS A 352 10.38 7.07 -26.25
CA LYS A 352 9.70 6.49 -27.43
C LYS A 352 9.89 4.99 -27.50
N GLU A 353 11.09 4.50 -27.21
CA GLU A 353 11.38 3.06 -27.17
C GLU A 353 10.54 2.36 -26.10
N ILE A 354 10.44 2.93 -24.90
CA ILE A 354 9.55 2.41 -23.81
C ILE A 354 8.10 2.31 -24.29
N ILE A 355 7.57 3.36 -24.92
CA ILE A 355 6.20 3.36 -25.44
C ILE A 355 6.02 2.27 -26.49
N GLN A 356 6.95 2.12 -27.43
CA GLN A 356 6.89 1.10 -28.49
C GLN A 356 6.94 -0.32 -27.92
N ILE A 357 7.80 -0.60 -26.94
CA ILE A 357 7.87 -1.89 -26.25
C ILE A 357 6.51 -2.21 -25.61
N ILE A 358 5.93 -1.25 -24.88
CA ILE A 358 4.64 -1.44 -24.22
C ILE A 358 3.54 -1.71 -25.26
N LYS A 359 3.46 -0.92 -26.33
CA LYS A 359 2.48 -1.13 -27.41
C LYS A 359 2.62 -2.50 -28.05
N TYR A 360 3.85 -2.91 -28.36
CA TYR A 360 4.12 -4.23 -28.94
C TYR A 360 3.66 -5.37 -28.00
N VAL A 361 3.99 -5.30 -26.71
CA VAL A 361 3.58 -6.31 -25.73
C VAL A 361 2.07 -6.35 -25.55
N LEU A 362 1.41 -5.20 -25.62
CA LEU A 362 -0.06 -5.09 -25.50
C LEU A 362 -0.82 -5.39 -26.80
N GLY A 363 -0.11 -5.59 -27.93
CA GLY A 363 -0.73 -5.84 -29.25
C GLY A 363 -1.43 -4.59 -29.81
N LYS A 364 -0.89 -3.39 -29.59
CA LYS A 364 -1.43 -2.07 -30.01
C LYS A 364 -0.57 -1.36 -31.03
#